data_3a6235308e0cf638ec8c1bfbce0f7b77
#
_entry.id   3a6235308e0cf638ec8c1bfbce0f7b77
#
_cell.length_a   1.000
_cell.length_b   1.000
_cell.length_c   1.000
_cell.angle_alpha   90.00
_cell.angle_beta   90.00
_cell.angle_gamma   90.00
#
_symmetry.space_group_name_H-M   'P 1'
#
loop_
_entity.id
_entity.type
_entity.pdbx_description
1 polymer ?
#
loop_
_entity_poly.entity_id
_entity_poly.type
_entity_poly.pdbx_seq_one_letter_code
_entity_poly.pdbx_strand_id
1 'polypeptide(L)'
;MAYINKLLTENFLYYASYVIMDRAIPELDDGLKPVQRRILHSLFEMDDGKFHKVANVVGHCMKYHPHGDASIASALINLANRGLFLDTQGNFGNPITGDEASAPRYIECKCSPFAKEIFYHPKITRYIDSYDGRNKEPLVFPAKIPVILILGAEGIAVGMSTRILPHNPIEVIKAEIAYLQGKAFSLSPDFPAGGTADCSEYADGNGKVRVRATIDSSDPKKIVIKEIPYGSTTESLINSIEEAVRAGHLKIASISDFTTSKVEIELKLARGVYA
;
A
#
# COMPACT_ATOMS: atom_id res chain seq x y z
N MET A 1 -10.96 -41.72 -8.29
CA MET A 1 -10.21 -41.29 -7.08
C MET A 1 -8.76 -40.91 -7.39
N ALA A 2 -7.93 -41.66 -8.14
CA ALA A 2 -6.55 -41.32 -8.47
C ALA A 2 -6.36 -39.94 -9.15
N TYR A 3 -7.26 -39.55 -10.06
CA TYR A 3 -7.20 -38.26 -10.74
C TYR A 3 -7.44 -37.08 -9.79
N ILE A 4 -8.43 -37.18 -8.90
CA ILE A 4 -8.75 -36.16 -7.91
C ILE A 4 -7.59 -36.00 -6.91
N ASN A 5 -6.99 -37.10 -6.47
CA ASN A 5 -5.83 -37.06 -5.59
C ASN A 5 -4.65 -36.34 -6.25
N LYS A 6 -4.35 -36.64 -7.52
CA LYS A 6 -3.30 -35.95 -8.28
C LYS A 6 -3.58 -34.46 -8.43
N LEU A 7 -4.83 -34.08 -8.69
CA LEU A 7 -5.25 -32.70 -8.82
C LEU A 7 -5.07 -31.91 -7.52
N LEU A 8 -5.38 -32.53 -6.37
CA LEU A 8 -5.25 -31.91 -5.05
C LEU A 8 -3.81 -31.92 -4.54
N THR A 9 -3.08 -33.02 -4.68
CA THR A 9 -1.76 -33.17 -4.06
C THR A 9 -0.64 -32.57 -4.90
N GLU A 10 -0.77 -32.50 -6.22
CA GLU A 10 0.27 -31.96 -7.10
C GLU A 10 -0.11 -30.56 -7.60
N ASN A 11 -1.20 -30.45 -8.34
CA ASN A 11 -1.52 -29.17 -9.03
C ASN A 11 -1.96 -28.08 -8.06
N PHE A 12 -2.82 -28.42 -7.09
CA PHE A 12 -3.29 -27.44 -6.11
C PHE A 12 -2.19 -27.01 -5.16
N LEU A 13 -1.39 -27.95 -4.68
CA LEU A 13 -0.26 -27.61 -3.79
C LEU A 13 0.78 -26.76 -4.51
N TYR A 14 1.09 -27.10 -5.77
CA TYR A 14 2.00 -26.29 -6.59
C TYR A 14 1.46 -24.86 -6.80
N TYR A 15 0.18 -24.74 -7.16
CA TYR A 15 -0.46 -23.44 -7.32
C TYR A 15 -0.51 -22.65 -6.01
N ALA A 16 -0.84 -23.29 -4.90
CA ALA A 16 -0.86 -22.66 -3.58
C ALA A 16 0.52 -22.12 -3.19
N SER A 17 1.58 -22.91 -3.37
CA SER A 17 2.96 -22.50 -3.13
C SER A 17 3.36 -21.32 -4.00
N TYR A 18 3.02 -21.37 -5.28
CA TYR A 18 3.27 -20.26 -6.20
C TYR A 18 2.56 -18.96 -5.75
N VAL A 19 1.28 -19.02 -5.38
CA VAL A 19 0.53 -17.83 -4.93
C VAL A 19 1.12 -17.27 -3.64
N ILE A 20 1.62 -18.11 -2.74
CA ILE A 20 2.25 -17.67 -1.49
C ILE A 20 3.59 -16.98 -1.80
N MET A 21 4.52 -17.68 -2.48
CA MET A 21 5.91 -17.28 -2.61
C MET A 21 6.14 -16.21 -3.70
N ASP A 22 5.41 -16.31 -4.83
CA ASP A 22 5.68 -15.49 -6.01
C ASP A 22 4.61 -14.42 -6.29
N ARG A 23 3.62 -14.24 -5.39
CA ARG A 23 2.54 -13.31 -5.66
C ARG A 23 2.07 -12.50 -4.47
N ALA A 24 1.60 -13.16 -3.40
CA ALA A 24 0.76 -12.49 -2.40
C ALA A 24 1.52 -12.01 -1.16
N ILE A 25 2.53 -12.76 -0.73
CA ILE A 25 3.25 -12.48 0.51
C ILE A 25 4.53 -11.69 0.19
N PRO A 26 4.77 -10.57 0.88
CA PRO A 26 6.01 -9.81 0.71
C PRO A 26 7.19 -10.57 1.32
N GLU A 27 8.38 -10.36 0.78
CA GLU A 27 9.63 -10.85 1.35
C GLU A 27 9.98 -10.04 2.61
N LEU A 28 10.56 -10.70 3.60
CA LEU A 28 10.91 -10.06 4.87
C LEU A 28 12.06 -9.05 4.71
N ASP A 29 13.08 -9.40 3.94
CA ASP A 29 14.32 -8.63 3.84
C ASP A 29 14.13 -7.29 3.12
N ASP A 30 13.27 -7.22 2.12
CA ASP A 30 13.03 -5.97 1.37
C ASP A 30 11.60 -5.42 1.50
N GLY A 31 10.70 -6.13 2.14
CA GLY A 31 9.31 -5.72 2.33
C GLY A 31 8.47 -5.68 1.07
N LEU A 32 8.95 -6.25 -0.04
CA LEU A 32 8.34 -6.13 -1.35
C LEU A 32 7.69 -7.44 -1.81
N LYS A 33 6.57 -7.30 -2.49
CA LYS A 33 6.02 -8.40 -3.28
C LYS A 33 6.85 -8.56 -4.57
N PRO A 34 6.89 -9.75 -5.19
CA PRO A 34 7.68 -9.98 -6.39
C PRO A 34 7.44 -8.97 -7.52
N VAL A 35 6.18 -8.60 -7.78
CA VAL A 35 5.87 -7.59 -8.80
C VAL A 35 6.45 -6.21 -8.47
N GLN A 36 6.44 -5.80 -7.21
CA GLN A 36 7.02 -4.52 -6.78
C GLN A 36 8.54 -4.51 -6.94
N ARG A 37 9.19 -5.60 -6.59
CA ARG A 37 10.64 -5.79 -6.76
C ARG A 37 11.04 -5.73 -8.23
N ARG A 38 10.29 -6.39 -9.11
CA ARG A 38 10.50 -6.38 -10.56
C ARG A 38 10.27 -5.00 -11.19
N ILE A 39 9.31 -4.23 -10.68
CA ILE A 39 9.09 -2.83 -11.09
C ILE A 39 10.29 -1.97 -10.71
N LEU A 40 10.76 -2.03 -9.47
CA LEU A 40 11.94 -1.27 -9.03
C LEU A 40 13.20 -1.70 -9.79
N HIS A 41 13.39 -3.01 -10.01
CA HIS A 41 14.49 -3.52 -10.82
C HIS A 41 14.46 -2.96 -12.25
N SER A 42 13.29 -2.96 -12.88
CA SER A 42 13.10 -2.37 -14.21
C SER A 42 13.45 -0.88 -14.23
N LEU A 43 13.04 -0.13 -13.22
CA LEU A 43 13.36 1.28 -13.11
C LEU A 43 14.86 1.54 -12.84
N PHE A 44 15.53 0.66 -12.10
CA PHE A 44 16.99 0.75 -11.93
C PHE A 44 17.75 0.49 -13.22
N GLU A 45 17.30 -0.47 -14.04
CA GLU A 45 17.91 -0.72 -15.34
C GLU A 45 17.67 0.40 -16.37
N MET A 46 16.52 1.06 -16.27
CA MET A 46 16.13 2.17 -17.16
C MET A 46 16.66 3.53 -16.68
N ASP A 47 17.33 3.59 -15.53
CA ASP A 47 17.65 4.87 -14.86
C ASP A 47 18.66 5.70 -15.64
N ASP A 48 18.18 6.70 -16.32
CA ASP A 48 18.95 7.75 -17.01
C ASP A 48 18.77 9.13 -16.34
N GLY A 49 18.16 9.17 -15.14
CA GLY A 49 17.83 10.39 -14.39
C GLY A 49 16.57 11.10 -14.86
N LYS A 50 15.91 10.64 -15.94
CA LYS A 50 14.71 11.23 -16.50
C LYS A 50 13.46 10.48 -16.10
N PHE A 51 12.30 11.13 -16.30
CA PHE A 51 11.02 10.46 -16.17
C PHE A 51 10.74 9.56 -17.37
N HIS A 52 10.20 8.39 -17.11
CA HIS A 52 9.76 7.42 -18.12
C HIS A 52 8.25 7.24 -18.04
N LYS A 53 7.60 7.09 -19.21
CA LYS A 53 6.18 6.71 -19.26
C LYS A 53 5.95 5.42 -18.49
N VAL A 54 4.92 5.39 -17.66
CA VAL A 54 4.54 4.18 -16.93
C VAL A 54 4.33 3.01 -17.87
N ALA A 55 3.75 3.24 -19.07
CA ALA A 55 3.61 2.21 -20.09
C ALA A 55 4.94 1.59 -20.51
N ASN A 56 6.02 2.38 -20.61
CA ASN A 56 7.36 1.88 -20.96
C ASN A 56 7.96 1.05 -19.83
N VAL A 57 7.79 1.51 -18.59
CA VAL A 57 8.25 0.76 -17.41
C VAL A 57 7.51 -0.57 -17.28
N VAL A 58 6.20 -0.57 -17.49
CA VAL A 58 5.37 -1.79 -17.54
C VAL A 58 5.86 -2.75 -18.60
N GLY A 59 6.08 -2.27 -19.85
CA GLY A 59 6.61 -3.08 -20.95
C GLY A 59 7.98 -3.66 -20.63
N HIS A 60 8.86 -2.88 -20.00
CA HIS A 60 10.16 -3.36 -19.56
C HIS A 60 10.04 -4.43 -18.46
N CYS A 61 9.15 -4.23 -17.49
CA CYS A 61 8.92 -5.16 -16.39
C CYS A 61 8.39 -6.54 -16.85
N MET A 62 7.73 -6.61 -18.01
CA MET A 62 7.25 -7.87 -18.60
C MET A 62 8.37 -8.86 -18.95
N LYS A 63 9.63 -8.41 -19.02
CA LYS A 63 10.79 -9.31 -19.12
C LYS A 63 10.94 -10.23 -17.91
N TYR A 64 10.44 -9.81 -16.77
CA TYR A 64 10.59 -10.44 -15.45
C TYR A 64 9.28 -10.98 -14.91
N HIS A 65 8.16 -10.33 -15.23
CA HIS A 65 6.85 -10.65 -14.67
C HIS A 65 5.91 -11.28 -15.69
N PRO A 66 5.62 -12.59 -15.61
CA PRO A 66 4.86 -13.34 -16.62
C PRO A 66 3.34 -13.16 -16.47
N HIS A 67 2.88 -11.92 -16.20
CA HIS A 67 1.47 -11.60 -16.06
C HIS A 67 1.11 -10.36 -16.88
N GLY A 68 -0.20 -10.11 -17.04
CA GLY A 68 -0.68 -9.02 -17.88
C GLY A 68 -0.21 -7.63 -17.42
N ASP A 69 -0.03 -6.73 -18.40
CA ASP A 69 0.39 -5.35 -18.25
C ASP A 69 -0.47 -4.54 -17.26
N ALA A 70 -1.78 -4.79 -17.23
CA ALA A 70 -2.70 -4.14 -16.30
C ALA A 70 -2.35 -4.43 -14.83
N SER A 71 -1.91 -5.65 -14.50
CA SER A 71 -1.50 -6.02 -13.14
C SER A 71 -0.22 -5.30 -12.72
N ILE A 72 0.74 -5.17 -13.64
CA ILE A 72 2.00 -4.44 -13.41
C ILE A 72 1.72 -2.95 -13.25
N ALA A 73 0.88 -2.36 -14.12
CA ALA A 73 0.49 -0.96 -14.03
C ALA A 73 -0.19 -0.63 -12.70
N SER A 74 -1.14 -1.44 -12.27
CA SER A 74 -1.82 -1.29 -10.98
C SER A 74 -0.84 -1.36 -9.80
N ALA A 75 0.08 -2.33 -9.82
CA ALA A 75 1.10 -2.45 -8.78
C ALA A 75 2.07 -1.26 -8.76
N LEU A 76 2.46 -0.73 -9.92
CA LEU A 76 3.30 0.46 -10.03
C LEU A 76 2.59 1.69 -9.48
N ILE A 77 1.33 1.92 -9.84
CA ILE A 77 0.51 3.03 -9.33
C ILE A 77 0.38 2.94 -7.80
N ASN A 78 0.09 1.76 -7.26
CA ASN A 78 0.03 1.54 -5.83
C ASN A 78 1.36 1.84 -5.12
N LEU A 79 2.48 1.44 -5.73
CA LEU A 79 3.81 1.73 -5.19
C LEU A 79 4.13 3.22 -5.25
N ALA A 80 3.75 3.90 -6.33
CA ALA A 80 3.90 5.34 -6.50
C ALA A 80 3.10 6.13 -5.45
N ASN A 81 1.87 5.72 -5.18
CA ASN A 81 0.98 6.35 -4.19
C ASN A 81 1.45 6.19 -2.72
N ARG A 82 2.48 5.35 -2.47
CA ARG A 82 3.17 5.33 -1.17
C ARG A 82 4.10 6.53 -0.96
N GLY A 83 4.46 7.26 -2.04
CA GLY A 83 5.21 8.52 -1.98
C GLY A 83 6.68 8.40 -1.55
N LEU A 84 7.24 7.18 -1.49
CA LEU A 84 8.59 6.94 -0.97
C LEU A 84 9.60 6.57 -2.08
N PHE A 85 9.23 5.66 -2.96
CA PHE A 85 10.18 5.00 -3.85
C PHE A 85 10.18 5.53 -5.29
N LEU A 86 9.12 6.23 -5.68
CA LEU A 86 8.97 6.77 -7.02
C LEU A 86 8.70 8.28 -6.97
N ASP A 87 9.46 9.03 -7.75
CA ASP A 87 9.07 10.37 -8.15
C ASP A 87 8.06 10.25 -9.30
N THR A 88 6.98 11.02 -9.26
CA THR A 88 5.86 10.90 -10.19
C THR A 88 5.56 12.20 -10.90
N GLN A 89 5.05 12.09 -12.14
CA GLN A 89 4.56 13.22 -12.93
C GLN A 89 3.25 12.84 -13.62
N GLY A 90 2.23 13.66 -13.46
CA GLY A 90 0.87 13.39 -13.93
C GLY A 90 -0.05 12.87 -12.81
N ASN A 91 -1.25 12.43 -13.19
CA ASN A 91 -2.27 11.97 -12.24
C ASN A 91 -2.16 10.47 -11.95
N PHE A 92 -1.66 10.12 -10.78
CA PHE A 92 -1.57 8.74 -10.27
C PHE A 92 -2.79 8.33 -9.44
N GLY A 93 -3.90 9.08 -9.52
CA GLY A 93 -5.06 8.87 -8.66
C GLY A 93 -4.86 9.45 -7.26
N ASN A 94 -5.84 9.24 -6.43
CA ASN A 94 -5.77 9.67 -5.03
C ASN A 94 -6.32 8.59 -4.10
N PRO A 95 -5.47 7.91 -3.31
CA PRO A 95 -5.92 6.85 -2.41
C PRO A 95 -6.82 7.34 -1.27
N ILE A 96 -6.87 8.66 -1.00
CA ILE A 96 -7.73 9.25 0.02
C ILE A 96 -9.14 9.45 -0.53
N THR A 97 -9.28 9.99 -1.74
CA THR A 97 -10.60 10.22 -2.37
C THR A 97 -11.15 8.97 -3.04
N GLY A 98 -10.27 8.09 -3.54
CA GLY A 98 -10.63 6.93 -4.36
C GLY A 98 -10.54 7.21 -5.86
N ASP A 99 -10.09 8.41 -6.26
CA ASP A 99 -9.95 8.76 -7.67
C ASP A 99 -8.97 7.84 -8.39
N GLU A 100 -9.32 7.42 -9.59
CA GLU A 100 -8.48 6.56 -10.42
C GLU A 100 -7.31 7.31 -11.05
N ALA A 101 -6.23 6.60 -11.29
CA ALA A 101 -5.08 7.11 -12.04
C ALA A 101 -5.40 7.27 -13.53
N SER A 102 -4.74 8.22 -14.17
CA SER A 102 -4.74 8.33 -15.63
C SER A 102 -4.09 7.10 -16.29
N ALA A 103 -4.43 6.86 -17.56
CA ALA A 103 -3.86 5.74 -18.30
C ALA A 103 -2.31 5.78 -18.31
N PRO A 104 -1.63 4.61 -18.25
CA PRO A 104 -0.17 4.50 -18.15
C PRO A 104 0.63 5.24 -19.23
N ARG A 105 0.02 5.53 -20.38
CA ARG A 105 0.65 6.29 -21.47
C ARG A 105 0.76 7.81 -21.22
N TYR A 106 0.03 8.33 -20.22
CA TYR A 106 0.01 9.77 -19.92
C TYR A 106 0.83 10.14 -18.68
N ILE A 107 1.05 9.20 -17.77
CA ILE A 107 1.75 9.42 -16.52
C ILE A 107 3.19 8.91 -16.61
N GLU A 108 4.07 9.52 -15.83
CA GLU A 108 5.50 9.24 -15.85
C GLU A 108 6.05 9.04 -14.45
N CYS A 109 7.08 8.21 -14.32
CA CYS A 109 7.77 8.02 -13.06
C CYS A 109 9.26 7.75 -13.27
N LYS A 110 10.01 7.88 -12.19
CA LYS A 110 11.41 7.45 -12.06
C LYS A 110 11.67 7.01 -10.62
N CYS A 111 12.75 6.27 -10.39
CA CYS A 111 13.18 5.96 -9.04
C CYS A 111 13.53 7.22 -8.26
N SER A 112 13.03 7.32 -7.04
CA SER A 112 13.44 8.37 -6.11
C SER A 112 14.89 8.16 -5.64
N PRO A 113 15.60 9.22 -5.22
CA PRO A 113 16.91 9.07 -4.57
C PRO A 113 16.86 8.16 -3.34
N PHE A 114 15.75 8.19 -2.61
CA PHE A 114 15.52 7.34 -1.45
C PHE A 114 15.46 5.85 -1.83
N ALA A 115 14.73 5.49 -2.90
CA ALA A 115 14.67 4.10 -3.36
C ALA A 115 16.06 3.57 -3.77
N LYS A 116 16.85 4.41 -4.45
CA LYS A 116 18.23 4.05 -4.83
C LYS A 116 19.10 3.80 -3.61
N GLU A 117 19.02 4.66 -2.61
CA GLU A 117 19.79 4.53 -1.37
C GLU A 117 19.40 3.27 -0.59
N ILE A 118 18.13 2.90 -0.57
CA ILE A 118 17.63 1.76 0.21
C ILE A 118 17.86 0.43 -0.49
N PHE A 119 17.65 0.35 -1.82
CA PHE A 119 17.58 -0.94 -2.53
C PHE A 119 18.68 -1.18 -3.55
N TYR A 120 19.30 -0.11 -4.12
CA TYR A 120 20.21 -0.29 -5.24
C TYR A 120 21.63 -0.59 -4.80
N HIS A 121 21.90 -1.86 -4.52
CA HIS A 121 23.21 -2.35 -4.09
C HIS A 121 23.67 -3.54 -4.96
N PRO A 122 23.94 -3.33 -6.26
CA PRO A 122 24.15 -4.43 -7.23
C PRO A 122 25.31 -5.35 -6.88
N LYS A 123 26.31 -4.87 -6.11
CA LYS A 123 27.46 -5.69 -5.70
C LYS A 123 27.13 -6.77 -4.67
N ILE A 124 26.07 -6.60 -3.89
CA ILE A 124 25.65 -7.55 -2.85
C ILE A 124 24.26 -8.14 -3.12
N THR A 125 23.57 -7.65 -4.15
CA THR A 125 22.28 -8.22 -4.58
C THR A 125 22.51 -9.59 -5.22
N ARG A 126 21.74 -10.59 -4.75
CA ARG A 126 21.72 -11.92 -5.36
C ARG A 126 20.71 -11.93 -6.51
N TYR A 127 21.17 -12.37 -7.69
CA TYR A 127 20.34 -12.49 -8.89
C TYR A 127 20.03 -13.94 -9.22
N ILE A 128 18.84 -14.17 -9.74
CA ILE A 128 18.36 -15.45 -10.27
C ILE A 128 17.94 -15.27 -11.74
N ASP A 129 17.70 -16.37 -12.45
CA ASP A 129 17.13 -16.33 -13.79
C ASP A 129 15.67 -15.90 -13.74
N SER A 130 15.26 -15.05 -14.71
CA SER A 130 13.85 -14.74 -14.95
C SER A 130 13.07 -15.99 -15.38
N TYR A 131 11.75 -15.91 -15.35
CA TYR A 131 10.85 -17.03 -15.68
C TYR A 131 11.13 -17.72 -17.02
N ASP A 132 11.69 -17.00 -18.00
CA ASP A 132 12.04 -17.50 -19.33
C ASP A 132 13.54 -17.79 -19.49
N GLY A 133 14.34 -17.58 -18.44
CA GLY A 133 15.79 -17.81 -18.42
C GLY A 133 16.61 -16.82 -19.26
N ARG A 134 16.00 -15.79 -19.84
CA ARG A 134 16.68 -14.84 -20.73
C ARG A 134 17.32 -13.66 -20.02
N ASN A 135 16.83 -13.33 -18.84
CA ASN A 135 17.26 -12.18 -18.07
C ASN A 135 17.60 -12.60 -16.64
N LYS A 136 18.23 -11.70 -15.89
CA LYS A 136 18.51 -11.88 -14.47
C LYS A 136 17.66 -10.90 -13.66
N GLU A 137 17.00 -11.39 -12.62
CA GLU A 137 16.22 -10.57 -11.71
C GLU A 137 16.74 -10.73 -10.27
N PRO A 138 16.60 -9.71 -9.40
CA PRO A 138 16.99 -9.84 -8.01
C PRO A 138 16.08 -10.83 -7.28
N LEU A 139 16.67 -11.79 -6.56
CA LEU A 139 15.93 -12.67 -5.67
C LEU A 139 15.26 -11.84 -4.57
N VAL A 140 16.02 -10.95 -3.95
CA VAL A 140 15.63 -10.00 -2.92
C VAL A 140 16.58 -8.82 -2.95
N PHE A 141 16.12 -7.62 -2.63
CA PHE A 141 17.00 -6.49 -2.44
C PHE A 141 17.58 -6.46 -1.02
N PRO A 142 18.87 -6.15 -0.86
CA PRO A 142 19.47 -5.93 0.46
C PRO A 142 19.02 -4.56 1.00
N ALA A 143 17.78 -4.46 1.49
CA ALA A 143 17.25 -3.20 2.01
C ALA A 143 17.99 -2.76 3.28
N LYS A 144 18.30 -1.45 3.37
CA LYS A 144 19.03 -0.88 4.51
C LYS A 144 18.16 -0.63 5.75
N ILE A 145 16.85 -0.62 5.58
CA ILE A 145 15.86 -0.34 6.62
C ILE A 145 14.72 -1.35 6.55
N PRO A 146 13.96 -1.58 7.61
CA PRO A 146 12.84 -2.52 7.62
C PRO A 146 11.62 -1.97 6.88
N VAL A 147 11.69 -1.98 5.55
CA VAL A 147 10.68 -1.44 4.62
C VAL A 147 9.31 -2.04 4.85
N ILE A 148 9.24 -3.32 5.23
CA ILE A 148 7.98 -4.01 5.50
C ILE A 148 7.15 -3.34 6.60
N LEU A 149 7.81 -2.77 7.62
CA LEU A 149 7.13 -2.03 8.69
C LEU A 149 6.70 -0.64 8.22
N ILE A 150 7.51 0.01 7.38
CA ILE A 150 7.21 1.35 6.87
C ILE A 150 6.00 1.32 5.93
N LEU A 151 6.01 0.41 4.96
CA LEU A 151 4.93 0.31 3.98
C LEU A 151 3.68 -0.35 4.54
N GLY A 152 3.85 -1.24 5.51
CA GLY A 152 2.85 -2.24 5.78
C GLY A 152 2.67 -3.18 4.60
N ALA A 153 1.93 -4.25 4.79
CA ALA A 153 1.61 -5.19 3.73
C ALA A 153 0.27 -5.87 4.00
N GLU A 154 -0.47 -6.09 2.93
CA GLU A 154 -1.65 -6.95 2.95
C GLU A 154 -1.55 -7.93 1.79
N GLY A 155 -1.69 -9.21 2.09
CA GLY A 155 -1.63 -10.27 1.10
C GLY A 155 -2.54 -11.43 1.48
N ILE A 156 -3.38 -11.84 0.52
CA ILE A 156 -4.25 -12.99 0.67
C ILE A 156 -3.75 -14.06 -0.30
N ALA A 157 -3.30 -15.16 0.25
CA ALA A 157 -2.83 -16.32 -0.50
C ALA A 157 -3.75 -17.52 -0.26
N VAL A 158 -3.35 -18.69 -0.75
CA VAL A 158 -4.08 -19.92 -0.52
C VAL A 158 -3.65 -20.50 0.84
N GLY A 159 -4.59 -20.63 1.77
CA GLY A 159 -4.32 -21.19 3.09
C GLY A 159 -3.61 -20.27 4.09
N MET A 160 -3.17 -19.07 3.66
CA MET A 160 -2.58 -18.07 4.56
C MET A 160 -2.83 -16.65 4.07
N SER A 161 -2.76 -15.72 4.99
CA SER A 161 -2.80 -14.29 4.72
C SER A 161 -1.83 -13.54 5.62
N THR A 162 -1.40 -12.37 5.19
CA THR A 162 -0.62 -11.44 6.01
C THR A 162 -1.31 -10.10 6.04
N ARG A 163 -1.24 -9.42 7.18
CA ARG A 163 -1.66 -8.04 7.34
C ARG A 163 -0.73 -7.34 8.30
N ILE A 164 0.15 -6.51 7.77
CA ILE A 164 1.11 -5.71 8.51
C ILE A 164 0.68 -4.26 8.33
N LEU A 165 0.43 -3.56 9.44
CA LEU A 165 0.05 -2.16 9.41
C LEU A 165 1.28 -1.28 9.14
N PRO A 166 1.13 -0.14 8.43
CA PRO A 166 2.23 0.79 8.21
C PRO A 166 2.62 1.51 9.50
N HIS A 167 3.87 1.96 9.55
CA HIS A 167 4.44 2.71 10.65
C HIS A 167 5.16 3.96 10.15
N ASN A 168 5.35 4.92 11.02
CA ASN A 168 6.09 6.13 10.70
C ASN A 168 7.56 5.82 10.38
N PRO A 169 8.09 6.20 9.19
CA PRO A 169 9.46 5.89 8.79
C PRO A 169 10.52 6.38 9.79
N ILE A 170 10.30 7.56 10.39
CA ILE A 170 11.23 8.14 11.35
C ILE A 170 11.26 7.31 12.65
N GLU A 171 10.09 6.86 13.11
CA GLU A 171 9.98 6.03 14.31
C GLU A 171 10.59 4.64 14.08
N VAL A 172 10.38 4.06 12.91
CA VAL A 172 10.99 2.77 12.51
C VAL A 172 12.50 2.86 12.52
N ILE A 173 13.11 3.90 11.92
CA ILE A 173 14.55 4.10 11.92
C ILE A 173 15.08 4.34 13.36
N LYS A 174 14.37 5.10 14.18
CA LYS A 174 14.73 5.29 15.60
C LYS A 174 14.67 3.98 16.38
N ALA A 175 13.66 3.15 16.12
CA ALA A 175 13.53 1.83 16.74
C ALA A 175 14.68 0.89 16.31
N GLU A 176 15.07 0.91 15.03
CA GLU A 176 16.22 0.17 14.52
C GLU A 176 17.51 0.59 15.20
N ILE A 177 17.77 1.90 15.33
CA ILE A 177 18.94 2.42 16.05
C ILE A 177 18.91 1.98 17.52
N ALA A 178 17.77 2.04 18.18
CA ALA A 178 17.62 1.62 19.57
C ALA A 178 17.90 0.11 19.73
N TYR A 179 17.38 -0.71 18.83
CA TYR A 179 17.62 -2.15 18.78
C TYR A 179 19.12 -2.46 18.64
N LEU A 180 19.81 -1.82 17.69
CA LEU A 180 21.25 -1.99 17.47
C LEU A 180 22.09 -1.55 18.69
N GLN A 181 21.58 -0.63 19.49
CA GLN A 181 22.21 -0.18 20.74
C GLN A 181 21.83 -1.03 21.97
N GLY A 182 21.02 -2.06 21.80
CA GLY A 182 20.51 -2.88 22.91
C GLY A 182 19.55 -2.15 23.84
N LYS A 183 18.89 -1.07 23.36
CA LYS A 183 17.91 -0.28 24.12
C LYS A 183 16.48 -0.76 23.84
N ALA A 184 15.62 -0.63 24.83
CA ALA A 184 14.19 -0.87 24.65
C ALA A 184 13.59 0.20 23.71
N PHE A 185 12.63 -0.21 22.90
CA PHE A 185 11.83 0.66 22.07
C PHE A 185 10.37 0.18 22.04
N SER A 186 9.46 1.04 21.64
CA SER A 186 8.08 0.72 21.36
C SER A 186 7.74 1.30 19.99
N LEU A 187 6.99 0.55 19.19
CA LEU A 187 6.58 0.95 17.85
C LEU A 187 5.07 0.70 17.72
N SER A 188 4.34 1.73 17.29
CA SER A 188 2.90 1.63 17.04
C SER A 188 2.60 1.96 15.59
N PRO A 189 1.55 1.35 15.00
CA PRO A 189 1.11 1.70 13.66
C PRO A 189 0.79 3.18 13.51
N ASP A 190 1.15 3.74 12.35
CA ASP A 190 0.84 5.10 11.95
C ASP A 190 0.27 5.12 10.53
N PHE A 191 -0.69 6.01 10.27
CA PHE A 191 -1.49 5.96 9.05
C PHE A 191 -1.37 7.27 8.25
N PRO A 192 -0.96 7.22 6.97
CA PRO A 192 -0.82 8.41 6.13
C PRO A 192 -2.13 9.21 5.94
N ALA A 193 -3.29 8.55 6.04
CA ALA A 193 -4.60 9.20 5.92
C ALA A 193 -5.02 9.95 7.20
N GLY A 194 -4.23 9.87 8.28
CA GLY A 194 -4.55 10.45 9.58
C GLY A 194 -5.55 9.62 10.38
N GLY A 195 -6.32 10.30 11.25
CA GLY A 195 -7.24 9.68 12.18
C GLY A 195 -6.59 9.42 13.55
N THR A 196 -7.40 9.01 14.50
CA THR A 196 -6.94 8.61 15.82
C THR A 196 -6.89 7.09 15.93
N ALA A 197 -5.80 6.54 16.46
CA ALA A 197 -5.62 5.11 16.62
C ALA A 197 -5.49 4.73 18.11
N ASP A 198 -6.28 3.75 18.53
CA ASP A 198 -6.12 3.07 19.81
C ASP A 198 -5.33 1.79 19.56
N CYS A 199 -4.06 1.80 19.99
CA CYS A 199 -3.13 0.69 19.85
C CYS A 199 -2.93 -0.10 21.17
N SER A 200 -3.77 0.12 22.19
CA SER A 200 -3.65 -0.54 23.50
C SER A 200 -3.69 -2.08 23.44
N GLU A 201 -4.38 -2.62 22.43
CA GLU A 201 -4.50 -4.05 22.19
C GLU A 201 -3.67 -4.51 20.97
N TYR A 202 -2.68 -3.72 20.52
CA TYR A 202 -1.93 -4.02 19.28
C TYR A 202 -1.07 -5.28 19.39
N ALA A 203 -0.47 -5.53 20.56
CA ALA A 203 0.32 -6.72 20.87
C ALA A 203 1.35 -7.08 19.78
N ASP A 204 2.16 -6.11 19.33
CA ASP A 204 3.18 -6.25 18.28
C ASP A 204 2.65 -6.91 16.99
N GLY A 205 1.44 -6.54 16.58
CA GLY A 205 0.78 -7.04 15.37
C GLY A 205 -0.11 -8.27 15.55
N ASN A 206 -0.13 -8.88 16.73
CA ASN A 206 -0.97 -10.05 17.02
C ASN A 206 -2.35 -9.69 17.58
N GLY A 207 -2.61 -8.41 17.78
CA GLY A 207 -3.82 -7.93 18.42
C GLY A 207 -4.70 -7.10 17.51
N LYS A 208 -5.29 -6.03 18.06
CA LYS A 208 -6.26 -5.16 17.38
C LYS A 208 -5.84 -3.70 17.49
N VAL A 209 -6.11 -2.97 16.42
CA VAL A 209 -6.03 -1.50 16.39
C VAL A 209 -7.40 -0.95 16.01
N ARG A 210 -7.89 0.02 16.78
CA ARG A 210 -9.15 0.71 16.48
C ARG A 210 -8.81 2.08 15.92
N VAL A 211 -9.20 2.34 14.68
CA VAL A 211 -8.97 3.63 14.01
C VAL A 211 -10.29 4.37 13.88
N ARG A 212 -10.27 5.68 14.14
CA ARG A 212 -11.43 6.57 14.02
C ARG A 212 -11.08 7.79 13.21
N ALA A 213 -12.07 8.31 12.50
CA ALA A 213 -11.98 9.61 11.84
C ALA A 213 -11.75 10.73 12.85
N THR A 214 -11.02 11.75 12.45
CA THR A 214 -10.96 13.01 13.20
C THR A 214 -12.12 13.89 12.74
N ILE A 215 -12.97 14.27 13.69
CA ILE A 215 -14.15 15.09 13.43
C ILE A 215 -14.11 16.40 14.23
N ASP A 216 -14.64 17.46 13.62
CA ASP A 216 -14.85 18.75 14.25
C ASP A 216 -16.37 18.96 14.42
N SER A 217 -16.80 19.09 15.68
CA SER A 217 -18.18 19.33 16.09
C SER A 217 -18.34 20.65 16.86
N SER A 218 -17.46 21.62 16.61
CA SER A 218 -17.52 22.94 17.25
C SER A 218 -18.77 23.76 16.88
N ASP A 219 -19.33 23.52 15.68
CA ASP A 219 -20.61 24.08 15.26
C ASP A 219 -21.75 23.11 15.64
N PRO A 220 -22.73 23.52 16.45
CA PRO A 220 -23.81 22.64 16.90
C PRO A 220 -24.74 22.15 15.76
N LYS A 221 -24.68 22.73 14.57
CA LYS A 221 -25.54 22.38 13.42
C LYS A 221 -24.86 21.56 12.34
N LYS A 222 -23.54 21.37 12.45
CA LYS A 222 -22.77 20.64 11.49
C LYS A 222 -21.61 19.88 12.12
N ILE A 223 -21.23 18.81 11.47
CA ILE A 223 -20.02 18.02 11.77
C ILE A 223 -19.12 18.09 10.55
N VAL A 224 -17.83 18.32 10.76
CA VAL A 224 -16.83 18.29 9.67
C VAL A 224 -15.85 17.16 9.94
N ILE A 225 -15.74 16.23 9.00
CA ILE A 225 -14.74 15.16 9.02
C ILE A 225 -13.45 15.72 8.42
N LYS A 226 -12.37 15.70 9.19
CA LYS A 226 -11.06 16.28 8.83
C LYS A 226 -10.04 15.22 8.41
N GLU A 227 -10.21 13.98 8.88
CA GLU A 227 -9.35 12.85 8.56
C GLU A 227 -10.20 11.58 8.50
N ILE A 228 -9.80 10.62 7.68
CA ILE A 228 -10.55 9.36 7.50
C ILE A 228 -9.81 8.18 8.13
N PRO A 229 -10.51 7.11 8.54
CA PRO A 229 -9.88 5.91 9.06
C PRO A 229 -9.04 5.20 7.98
N TYR A 230 -7.97 4.57 8.40
CA TYR A 230 -7.13 3.75 7.51
C TYR A 230 -7.95 2.68 6.77
N GLY A 231 -7.72 2.58 5.46
CA GLY A 231 -8.41 1.63 4.59
C GLY A 231 -9.77 2.09 4.07
N SER A 232 -10.17 3.34 4.37
CA SER A 232 -11.37 3.99 3.81
C SER A 232 -10.97 5.06 2.79
N THR A 233 -11.87 5.37 1.86
CA THR A 233 -11.81 6.56 1.01
C THR A 233 -12.92 7.52 1.39
N THR A 234 -12.82 8.79 1.00
CA THR A 234 -13.91 9.77 1.24
C THR A 234 -15.19 9.30 0.58
N GLU A 235 -15.12 8.77 -0.65
CA GLU A 235 -16.26 8.20 -1.35
C GLU A 235 -16.91 7.05 -0.57
N SER A 236 -16.13 6.05 -0.11
CA SER A 236 -16.66 4.91 0.64
C SER A 236 -17.29 5.34 1.97
N LEU A 237 -16.70 6.35 2.62
CA LEU A 237 -17.21 6.90 3.87
C LEU A 237 -18.53 7.63 3.65
N ILE A 238 -18.62 8.48 2.62
CA ILE A 238 -19.86 9.19 2.25
C ILE A 238 -20.98 8.18 1.95
N ASN A 239 -20.69 7.17 1.12
CA ASN A 239 -21.66 6.11 0.81
C ASN A 239 -22.17 5.42 2.07
N SER A 240 -21.29 5.08 3.01
CA SER A 240 -21.69 4.43 4.27
C SER A 240 -22.55 5.34 5.16
N ILE A 241 -22.27 6.65 5.17
CA ILE A 241 -23.07 7.66 5.90
C ILE A 241 -24.45 7.79 5.24
N GLU A 242 -24.53 7.85 3.90
CA GLU A 242 -25.80 7.90 3.18
C GLU A 242 -26.66 6.67 3.44
N GLU A 243 -26.06 5.48 3.46
CA GLU A 243 -26.78 4.24 3.82
C GLU A 243 -27.34 4.31 5.24
N ALA A 244 -26.55 4.81 6.20
CA ALA A 244 -27.02 5.00 7.58
C ALA A 244 -28.16 6.04 7.69
N VAL A 245 -28.12 7.08 6.86
CA VAL A 245 -29.21 8.07 6.77
C VAL A 245 -30.47 7.43 6.21
N ARG A 246 -30.37 6.67 5.11
CA ARG A 246 -31.50 5.94 4.49
C ARG A 246 -32.13 4.93 5.45
N ALA A 247 -31.28 4.26 6.25
CA ALA A 247 -31.73 3.33 7.29
C ALA A 247 -32.34 4.03 8.54
N GLY A 248 -32.29 5.36 8.61
CA GLY A 248 -32.81 6.14 9.74
C GLY A 248 -31.93 6.16 10.98
N HIS A 249 -30.70 5.66 10.88
CA HIS A 249 -29.72 5.67 12.00
C HIS A 249 -29.08 7.04 12.22
N LEU A 250 -28.96 7.84 11.16
CA LEU A 250 -28.40 9.19 11.20
C LEU A 250 -29.42 10.20 10.68
N LYS A 251 -29.47 11.38 11.30
CA LYS A 251 -30.36 12.49 10.92
C LYS A 251 -29.53 13.63 10.31
N ILE A 252 -29.13 13.48 9.07
CA ILE A 252 -28.34 14.42 8.30
C ILE A 252 -29.21 15.02 7.20
N ALA A 253 -29.13 16.33 7.00
CA ALA A 253 -29.89 17.06 5.98
C ALA A 253 -29.14 17.09 4.62
N SER A 254 -27.80 17.28 4.64
CA SER A 254 -26.98 17.25 3.45
C SER A 254 -25.55 16.87 3.76
N ILE A 255 -24.88 16.26 2.79
CA ILE A 255 -23.46 15.93 2.82
C ILE A 255 -22.78 16.70 1.69
N SER A 256 -21.67 17.36 1.98
CA SER A 256 -20.87 18.11 1.00
C SER A 256 -19.41 17.72 1.17
N ASP A 257 -18.77 17.30 0.09
CA ASP A 257 -17.33 16.97 0.07
C ASP A 257 -16.54 18.16 -0.50
N PHE A 258 -15.66 18.71 0.31
CA PHE A 258 -14.74 19.80 -0.02
C PHE A 258 -13.28 19.31 0.00
N THR A 259 -13.07 17.99 -0.01
CA THR A 259 -11.75 17.38 0.03
C THR A 259 -10.89 17.81 -1.17
N THR A 260 -9.69 18.28 -0.85
CA THR A 260 -8.66 18.64 -1.83
C THR A 260 -7.35 17.94 -1.47
N SER A 261 -6.34 18.67 -1.00
CA SER A 261 -5.12 18.11 -0.39
C SER A 261 -5.33 17.64 1.05
N LYS A 262 -6.41 18.07 1.67
CA LYS A 262 -6.86 17.66 3.00
C LYS A 262 -8.30 17.20 2.95
N VAL A 263 -8.64 16.22 3.77
CA VAL A 263 -10.02 15.76 3.90
C VAL A 263 -10.88 16.84 4.53
N GLU A 264 -12.02 17.14 3.91
CA GLU A 264 -13.03 18.06 4.44
C GLU A 264 -14.41 17.63 3.95
N ILE A 265 -15.12 16.83 4.76
CA ILE A 265 -16.48 16.40 4.49
C ILE A 265 -17.42 17.06 5.51
N GLU A 266 -18.30 17.92 5.04
CA GLU A 266 -19.28 18.63 5.88
C GLU A 266 -20.61 17.88 5.89
N LEU A 267 -21.09 17.57 7.09
CA LEU A 267 -22.39 16.95 7.36
C LEU A 267 -23.31 17.98 8.04
N LYS A 268 -24.31 18.51 7.35
CA LYS A 268 -25.35 19.35 7.95
C LYS A 268 -26.37 18.48 8.66
N LEU A 269 -26.60 18.77 9.92
CA LEU A 269 -27.56 18.03 10.74
C LEU A 269 -29.01 18.43 10.40
N ALA A 270 -29.94 17.50 10.54
CA ALA A 270 -31.35 17.75 10.33
C ALA A 270 -31.90 18.72 11.38
N ARG A 271 -33.02 19.39 11.07
CA ARG A 271 -33.64 20.35 11.96
C ARG A 271 -33.96 19.71 13.35
N GLY A 272 -33.49 20.35 14.42
CA GLY A 272 -33.69 19.87 15.79
C GLY A 272 -32.70 18.81 16.24
N VAL A 273 -31.65 18.53 15.45
CA VAL A 273 -30.53 17.68 15.83
C VAL A 273 -29.29 18.57 16.01
N TYR A 274 -28.48 18.24 17.02
CA TYR A 274 -27.27 18.97 17.37
C TYR A 274 -26.09 17.99 17.46
N ALA A 275 -24.87 18.48 17.16
CA ALA A 275 -23.60 17.74 17.22
C ALA A 275 -23.17 17.44 18.66
#